data_5c77596d29d68b2b0c93d9af9020f01c
#
_entry.id   5c77596d29d68b2b0c93d9af9020f01c
#
_cell.length_a   1.000
_cell.length_b   1.000
_cell.length_c   1.000
_cell.angle_alpha   90.00
_cell.angle_beta   90.00
_cell.angle_gamma   90.00
#
_symmetry.space_group_name_H-M   'P 1'
#
loop_
_entity.id
_entity.type
_entity.pdbx_description
1 polymer ?
#
loop_
_entity_poly.entity_id
_entity_poly.type
_entity_poly.pdbx_seq_one_letter_code
_entity_poly.pdbx_strand_id
1 'polypeptide(L)'
;MATLTITRGLPGSGKTTWAKQQAHLTRVNRDDMRRMLHGGRIDDPERRGRAEKEVTAAHHAAVEGLLRVGADVVCDDTNLRGRVVREFAELAAKCGAHFVVRDFTDVPLEECIRRDGLRSGDGQVGADVIRSMHSRYLAGRVLPLPLPVIDPSSGAAYEPPPDAPRAVLVDIDGTVALFNGRSPYDMTRVGEDTPNAPVIAAVRAMHAAGHEVVFCSGRSDDCREATEAWLAEHVAVPYRGLFMRVTGDQRRDSIVKAEIFEKEIRSRYHVVGVFDDRQQVVRMWRGLGLTVFQVAEGNF
;
A
#
# COMPACT_ATOMS: atom_id res chain seq x y z
N MET A 1 0.45 15.37 18.59
CA MET A 1 0.40 14.37 17.50
C MET A 1 1.26 14.93 16.38
N ALA A 2 2.22 14.16 15.87
CA ALA A 2 3.12 14.59 14.79
C ALA A 2 2.35 14.82 13.48
N THR A 3 2.92 15.66 12.60
CA THR A 3 2.34 15.94 11.28
C THR A 3 3.34 15.58 10.19
N LEU A 4 2.89 14.81 9.20
CA LEU A 4 3.61 14.62 7.95
C LEU A 4 3.02 15.52 6.87
N THR A 5 3.79 16.51 6.44
CA THR A 5 3.45 17.33 5.29
C THR A 5 4.24 16.86 4.07
N ILE A 6 3.59 16.63 2.96
CA ILE A 6 4.29 16.50 1.68
C ILE A 6 4.01 17.70 0.78
N THR A 7 5.01 18.19 0.05
CA THR A 7 4.76 19.15 -1.02
C THR A 7 4.42 18.42 -2.32
N ARG A 8 3.60 19.01 -3.19
CA ARG A 8 3.22 18.42 -4.48
C ARG A 8 3.25 19.48 -5.59
N GLY A 9 3.99 19.25 -6.68
CA GLY A 9 4.08 20.18 -7.81
C GLY A 9 5.31 19.96 -8.68
N LEU A 10 5.38 20.67 -9.81
CA LEU A 10 6.51 20.61 -10.77
C LEU A 10 7.82 21.16 -10.18
N PRO A 11 8.99 20.77 -10.69
CA PRO A 11 10.23 21.51 -10.43
C PRO A 11 10.02 23.00 -10.78
N GLY A 12 10.58 23.91 -9.98
CA GLY A 12 10.37 25.36 -10.17
C GLY A 12 9.07 25.91 -9.55
N SER A 13 8.14 25.11 -9.05
CA SER A 13 6.86 25.59 -8.48
C SER A 13 6.97 26.29 -7.11
N GLY A 14 8.13 26.31 -6.47
CA GLY A 14 8.35 27.02 -5.21
C GLY A 14 8.30 26.15 -3.94
N LYS A 15 8.10 24.84 -4.07
CA LYS A 15 8.03 23.87 -2.95
C LYS A 15 9.16 24.00 -1.94
N THR A 16 10.40 23.92 -2.43
CA THR A 16 11.61 23.97 -1.59
C THR A 16 11.77 25.32 -0.88
N THR A 17 11.40 26.40 -1.54
CA THR A 17 11.41 27.74 -0.93
C THR A 17 10.42 27.79 0.23
N TRP A 18 9.20 27.32 0.01
CA TRP A 18 8.20 27.23 1.05
C TRP A 18 8.63 26.30 2.20
N ALA A 19 9.12 25.09 1.89
CA ALA A 19 9.52 24.14 2.90
C ALA A 19 10.65 24.66 3.81
N LYS A 20 11.63 25.37 3.24
CA LYS A 20 12.74 26.01 3.99
C LYS A 20 12.28 27.17 4.89
N GLN A 21 11.15 27.80 4.60
CA GLN A 21 10.57 28.84 5.44
C GLN A 21 9.82 28.28 6.65
N GLN A 22 9.52 26.98 6.68
CA GLN A 22 8.81 26.35 7.79
C GLN A 22 9.81 25.89 8.86
N ALA A 23 10.28 26.83 9.69
CA ALA A 23 11.33 26.55 10.70
C ALA A 23 10.93 25.48 11.75
N HIS A 24 9.62 25.24 11.93
CA HIS A 24 9.09 24.23 12.86
C HIS A 24 9.02 22.82 12.27
N LEU A 25 9.19 22.66 10.95
CA LEU A 25 9.15 21.37 10.26
C LEU A 25 10.56 20.81 10.02
N THR A 26 10.76 19.56 10.34
CA THR A 26 11.97 18.83 9.94
C THR A 26 11.89 18.46 8.47
N ARG A 27 12.75 19.04 7.65
CA ARG A 27 12.73 18.81 6.20
C ARG A 27 13.48 17.55 5.81
N VAL A 28 12.84 16.68 5.05
CA VAL A 28 13.43 15.49 4.40
C VAL A 28 13.22 15.62 2.89
N ASN A 29 14.29 15.42 2.11
CA ASN A 29 14.27 15.61 0.66
C ASN A 29 15.10 14.55 -0.05
N ARG A 30 14.59 14.01 -1.16
CA ARG A 30 15.26 12.93 -1.90
C ARG A 30 16.57 13.37 -2.56
N ASP A 31 16.66 14.63 -3.01
CA ASP A 31 17.89 15.13 -3.64
C ASP A 31 19.02 15.28 -2.61
N ASP A 32 18.68 15.70 -1.39
CA ASP A 32 19.64 15.76 -0.28
C ASP A 32 20.07 14.35 0.15
N MET A 33 19.14 13.38 0.22
CA MET A 33 19.47 11.98 0.47
C MET A 33 20.36 11.40 -0.63
N ARG A 34 20.05 11.67 -1.90
CA ARG A 34 20.88 11.23 -3.04
C ARG A 34 22.30 11.81 -2.96
N ARG A 35 22.40 13.08 -2.59
CA ARG A 35 23.72 13.73 -2.40
C ARG A 35 24.49 13.11 -1.24
N MET A 36 23.82 12.82 -0.14
CA MET A 36 24.44 12.20 1.04
C MET A 36 24.92 10.77 0.75
N LEU A 37 24.11 9.94 0.07
CA LEU A 37 24.38 8.52 -0.14
C LEU A 37 25.30 8.26 -1.35
N HIS A 38 25.21 9.11 -2.40
CA HIS A 38 25.82 8.85 -3.71
C HIS A 38 26.59 10.03 -4.29
N GLY A 39 26.78 11.12 -3.53
CA GLY A 39 27.52 12.31 -3.97
C GLY A 39 26.74 13.21 -4.95
N GLY A 40 25.48 12.93 -5.24
CA GLY A 40 24.63 13.72 -6.13
C GLY A 40 23.93 12.91 -7.19
N ARG A 41 23.78 13.48 -8.39
CA ARG A 41 23.09 12.86 -9.53
C ARG A 41 23.84 11.60 -10.00
N ILE A 42 23.09 10.55 -10.27
CA ILE A 42 23.61 9.27 -10.75
C ILE A 42 23.37 9.18 -12.25
N ASP A 43 24.40 9.38 -13.03
CA ASP A 43 24.29 9.39 -14.50
C ASP A 43 24.40 7.99 -15.11
N ASP A 44 25.07 7.06 -14.45
CA ASP A 44 25.18 5.68 -14.85
C ASP A 44 23.80 4.95 -14.79
N PRO A 45 23.24 4.52 -15.94
CA PRO A 45 21.92 3.87 -15.98
C PRO A 45 21.85 2.55 -15.21
N GLU A 46 22.96 1.77 -15.17
CA GLU A 46 23.00 0.47 -14.50
C GLU A 46 22.96 0.64 -12.98
N ARG A 47 23.66 1.62 -12.48
CA ARG A 47 23.68 1.95 -11.04
C ARG A 47 22.45 2.70 -10.57
N ARG A 48 21.84 3.52 -11.46
CA ARG A 48 20.71 4.40 -11.13
C ARG A 48 19.55 3.67 -10.50
N GLY A 49 19.16 2.52 -11.06
CA GLY A 49 18.02 1.74 -10.57
C GLY A 49 18.19 1.26 -9.11
N ARG A 50 19.39 0.80 -8.77
CA ARG A 50 19.73 0.35 -7.41
C ARG A 50 19.84 1.54 -6.45
N ALA A 51 20.55 2.57 -6.83
CA ALA A 51 20.76 3.76 -6.01
C ALA A 51 19.43 4.50 -5.70
N GLU A 52 18.49 4.60 -6.65
CA GLU A 52 17.17 5.16 -6.39
C GLU A 52 16.33 4.31 -5.42
N LYS A 53 16.52 2.99 -5.38
CA LYS A 53 15.90 2.14 -4.35
C LYS A 53 16.50 2.42 -2.97
N GLU A 54 17.83 2.58 -2.87
CA GLU A 54 18.53 2.92 -1.63
C GLU A 54 18.12 4.30 -1.11
N VAL A 55 18.02 5.31 -1.99
CA VAL A 55 17.49 6.66 -1.65
C VAL A 55 16.06 6.58 -1.15
N THR A 56 15.22 5.77 -1.80
CA THR A 56 13.81 5.62 -1.39
C THR A 56 13.70 4.98 -0.01
N ALA A 57 14.48 3.92 0.24
CA ALA A 57 14.49 3.23 1.52
C ALA A 57 14.97 4.16 2.65
N ALA A 58 16.08 4.88 2.45
CA ALA A 58 16.62 5.81 3.42
C ALA A 58 15.65 6.98 3.69
N HIS A 59 15.03 7.52 2.65
CA HIS A 59 14.05 8.60 2.76
C HIS A 59 12.83 8.17 3.61
N HIS A 60 12.24 7.01 3.33
CA HIS A 60 11.11 6.51 4.10
C HIS A 60 11.48 6.19 5.54
N ALA A 61 12.65 5.57 5.77
CA ALA A 61 13.14 5.28 7.12
C ALA A 61 13.37 6.54 7.94
N ALA A 62 13.93 7.60 7.34
CA ALA A 62 14.11 8.88 8.00
C ALA A 62 12.79 9.52 8.39
N VAL A 63 11.82 9.55 7.48
CA VAL A 63 10.46 10.07 7.74
C VAL A 63 9.80 9.29 8.86
N GLU A 64 9.78 7.95 8.78
CA GLU A 64 9.18 7.10 9.82
C GLU A 64 9.84 7.32 11.18
N GLY A 65 11.17 7.34 11.25
CA GLY A 65 11.91 7.56 12.48
C GLY A 65 11.61 8.91 13.12
N LEU A 66 11.54 9.98 12.32
CA LEU A 66 11.20 11.33 12.80
C LEU A 66 9.76 11.42 13.33
N LEU A 67 8.80 10.85 12.61
CA LEU A 67 7.41 10.82 13.08
C LEU A 67 7.25 10.04 14.40
N ARG A 68 7.95 8.92 14.55
CA ARG A 68 7.92 8.11 15.78
C ARG A 68 8.48 8.81 17.00
N VAL A 69 9.42 9.75 16.82
CA VAL A 69 9.93 10.59 17.93
C VAL A 69 9.10 11.86 18.12
N GLY A 70 7.99 12.01 17.40
CA GLY A 70 7.04 13.11 17.56
C GLY A 70 7.40 14.39 16.79
N ALA A 71 8.35 14.33 15.84
CA ALA A 71 8.71 15.49 15.04
C ALA A 71 7.69 15.74 13.92
N ASP A 72 7.38 17.02 13.67
CA ASP A 72 6.66 17.44 12.47
C ASP A 72 7.59 17.43 11.26
N VAL A 73 7.20 16.74 10.19
CA VAL A 73 8.07 16.47 9.04
C VAL A 73 7.50 17.08 7.76
N VAL A 74 8.36 17.62 6.90
CA VAL A 74 8.00 17.99 5.53
C VAL A 74 8.86 17.23 4.51
N CYS A 75 8.19 16.48 3.60
CA CYS A 75 8.83 15.85 2.46
C CYS A 75 8.73 16.79 1.25
N ASP A 76 9.85 17.42 0.91
CA ASP A 76 9.97 18.45 -0.12
C ASP A 76 10.40 17.84 -1.45
N ASP A 77 9.48 17.07 -2.05
CA ASP A 77 9.68 16.40 -3.35
C ASP A 77 8.54 16.74 -4.32
N THR A 78 8.61 16.27 -5.57
CA THR A 78 7.56 16.56 -6.57
C THR A 78 6.22 15.90 -6.27
N ASN A 79 6.22 14.70 -5.72
CA ASN A 79 5.06 13.92 -5.25
C ASN A 79 3.82 13.92 -6.16
N LEU A 80 4.05 13.97 -7.51
CA LEU A 80 2.98 14.05 -8.50
C LEU A 80 2.26 12.72 -8.73
N ARG A 81 2.90 11.60 -8.40
CA ARG A 81 2.30 10.27 -8.57
C ARG A 81 1.36 9.98 -7.41
N GLY A 82 0.09 9.70 -7.69
CA GLY A 82 -0.91 9.36 -6.67
C GLY A 82 -0.48 8.20 -5.76
N ARG A 83 0.27 7.21 -6.30
CA ARG A 83 0.85 6.12 -5.51
C ARG A 83 1.78 6.64 -4.41
N VAL A 84 2.67 7.60 -4.71
CA VAL A 84 3.61 8.15 -3.73
C VAL A 84 2.87 8.92 -2.64
N VAL A 85 1.86 9.69 -3.02
CA VAL A 85 1.00 10.42 -2.04
C VAL A 85 0.31 9.44 -1.10
N ARG A 86 -0.18 8.31 -1.63
CA ARG A 86 -0.80 7.25 -0.81
C ARG A 86 0.20 6.58 0.12
N GLU A 87 1.39 6.23 -0.36
CA GLU A 87 2.46 5.63 0.45
C GLU A 87 2.83 6.51 1.66
N PHE A 88 2.90 7.83 1.50
CA PHE A 88 3.13 8.77 2.61
C PHE A 88 1.95 8.90 3.57
N ALA A 89 0.74 8.86 3.04
CA ALA A 89 -0.46 8.89 3.86
C ALA A 89 -0.59 7.62 4.74
N GLU A 90 -0.31 6.44 4.15
CA GLU A 90 -0.24 5.17 4.87
C GLU A 90 0.88 5.19 5.94
N LEU A 91 2.03 5.79 5.61
CA LEU A 91 3.13 5.95 6.57
C LEU A 91 2.75 6.86 7.74
N ALA A 92 2.08 7.98 7.47
CA ALA A 92 1.58 8.89 8.52
C ALA A 92 0.58 8.16 9.43
N ALA A 93 -0.39 7.45 8.85
CA ALA A 93 -1.38 6.67 9.59
C ALA A 93 -0.70 5.60 10.47
N LYS A 94 0.27 4.84 9.92
CA LYS A 94 1.06 3.85 10.67
C LYS A 94 1.80 4.46 11.86
N CYS A 95 2.20 5.73 11.77
CA CYS A 95 2.89 6.44 12.84
C CYS A 95 1.95 7.22 13.77
N GLY A 96 0.63 7.15 13.57
CA GLY A 96 -0.34 7.96 14.32
C GLY A 96 -0.16 9.46 14.07
N ALA A 97 0.28 9.88 12.89
CA ALA A 97 0.54 11.26 12.52
C ALA A 97 -0.55 11.82 11.60
N HIS A 98 -0.79 13.13 11.68
CA HIS A 98 -1.63 13.82 10.71
C HIS A 98 -0.93 13.86 9.34
N PHE A 99 -1.70 13.69 8.25
CA PHE A 99 -1.19 13.79 6.89
C PHE A 99 -1.73 15.04 6.20
N VAL A 100 -0.81 15.85 5.65
CA VAL A 100 -1.12 17.11 4.97
C VAL A 100 -0.42 17.15 3.60
N VAL A 101 -1.12 17.60 2.58
CA VAL A 101 -0.53 17.90 1.28
C VAL A 101 -0.52 19.41 1.04
N ARG A 102 0.68 19.97 0.90
CA ARG A 102 0.85 21.35 0.42
C ARG A 102 0.99 21.33 -1.10
N ASP A 103 -0.06 21.72 -1.77
CA ASP A 103 -0.17 21.65 -3.24
C ASP A 103 0.36 22.90 -3.93
N PHE A 104 1.10 22.72 -5.03
CA PHE A 104 1.66 23.73 -5.93
C PHE A 104 1.44 23.32 -7.39
N THR A 105 0.46 22.47 -7.66
CA THR A 105 0.17 21.98 -9.02
C THR A 105 -0.53 23.04 -9.88
N ASP A 106 -1.07 24.07 -9.27
CA ASP A 106 -1.70 25.23 -9.88
C ASP A 106 -0.70 26.28 -10.39
N VAL A 107 0.59 26.17 -10.03
CA VAL A 107 1.62 27.08 -10.55
C VAL A 107 1.81 26.86 -12.05
N PRO A 108 1.68 27.89 -12.90
CA PRO A 108 1.74 27.76 -14.35
C PRO A 108 3.04 27.10 -14.84
N LEU A 109 2.92 26.23 -15.86
CA LEU A 109 4.06 25.51 -16.45
C LEU A 109 5.20 26.42 -16.83
N GLU A 110 4.90 27.51 -17.54
CA GLU A 110 5.93 28.45 -18.04
C GLU A 110 6.65 29.16 -16.87
N GLU A 111 5.95 29.44 -15.78
CA GLU A 111 6.57 30.00 -14.59
C GLU A 111 7.50 28.99 -13.90
N CYS A 112 7.13 27.71 -13.87
CA CYS A 112 7.98 26.63 -13.37
C CYS A 112 9.26 26.54 -14.21
N ILE A 113 9.15 26.57 -15.55
CA ILE A 113 10.28 26.53 -16.48
C ILE A 113 11.17 27.76 -16.30
N ARG A 114 10.58 28.95 -16.25
CA ARG A 114 11.31 30.21 -16.05
C ARG A 114 12.13 30.18 -14.76
N ARG A 115 11.52 29.75 -13.65
CA ARG A 115 12.21 29.67 -12.34
C ARG A 115 13.29 28.58 -12.33
N ASP A 116 13.08 27.47 -13.02
CA ASP A 116 14.08 26.40 -13.14
C ASP A 116 15.30 26.89 -13.97
N GLY A 117 15.08 27.69 -15.02
CA GLY A 117 16.13 28.27 -15.83
C GLY A 117 17.03 29.28 -15.08
N LEU A 118 16.59 29.81 -13.93
CA LEU A 118 17.39 30.65 -13.04
C LEU A 118 18.29 29.86 -12.08
N ARG A 119 18.18 28.53 -12.07
CA ARG A 119 19.00 27.66 -11.23
C ARG A 119 20.28 27.28 -11.97
N SER A 120 21.30 26.91 -11.21
CA SER A 120 22.58 26.42 -11.72
C SER A 120 22.92 25.04 -11.14
N GLY A 121 23.77 24.31 -11.85
CA GLY A 121 24.29 23.00 -11.42
C GLY A 121 23.18 21.96 -11.30
N ASP A 122 23.36 21.02 -10.37
CA ASP A 122 22.47 19.88 -10.14
C ASP A 122 21.02 20.25 -9.76
N GLY A 123 20.80 21.52 -9.39
CA GLY A 123 19.45 22.02 -9.06
C GLY A 123 18.57 22.32 -10.28
N GLN A 124 19.15 22.42 -11.47
CA GLN A 124 18.42 22.67 -12.71
C GLN A 124 17.93 21.34 -13.32
N VAL A 125 16.63 21.24 -13.56
CA VAL A 125 15.99 20.01 -14.08
C VAL A 125 15.90 20.06 -15.62
N GLY A 126 15.65 21.23 -16.18
CA GLY A 126 15.51 21.47 -17.61
C GLY A 126 14.06 21.48 -18.10
N ALA A 127 13.80 22.38 -19.06
CA ALA A 127 12.46 22.65 -19.57
C ALA A 127 11.75 21.41 -20.13
N ASP A 128 12.46 20.56 -20.88
CA ASP A 128 11.87 19.38 -21.52
C ASP A 128 11.40 18.33 -20.50
N VAL A 129 12.16 18.16 -19.43
CA VAL A 129 11.77 17.27 -18.32
C VAL A 129 10.53 17.82 -17.62
N ILE A 130 10.48 19.14 -17.37
CA ILE A 130 9.33 19.78 -16.72
C ILE A 130 8.08 19.67 -17.61
N ARG A 131 8.20 19.91 -18.94
CA ARG A 131 7.09 19.70 -19.89
C ARG A 131 6.61 18.25 -19.93
N SER A 132 7.53 17.29 -19.94
CA SER A 132 7.20 15.87 -19.87
C SER A 132 6.45 15.51 -18.59
N MET A 133 6.89 16.03 -17.45
CA MET A 133 6.20 15.83 -16.17
C MET A 133 4.81 16.47 -16.17
N HIS A 134 4.67 17.67 -16.68
CA HIS A 134 3.37 18.34 -16.81
C HIS A 134 2.41 17.53 -17.67
N SER A 135 2.83 17.16 -18.89
CA SER A 135 2.02 16.35 -19.81
C SER A 135 1.55 15.03 -19.17
N ARG A 136 2.45 14.36 -18.44
CA ARG A 136 2.16 13.07 -17.83
C ARG A 136 1.25 13.13 -16.61
N TYR A 137 1.35 14.20 -15.81
CA TYR A 137 0.72 14.20 -14.48
C TYR A 137 -0.32 15.29 -14.28
N LEU A 138 -0.29 16.38 -15.04
CA LEU A 138 -1.13 17.56 -14.80
C LEU A 138 -2.02 17.92 -15.99
N ALA A 139 -1.57 17.74 -17.23
CA ALA A 139 -2.32 18.16 -18.41
C ALA A 139 -3.71 17.51 -18.46
N GLY A 140 -4.73 18.33 -18.67
CA GLY A 140 -6.13 17.89 -18.76
C GLY A 140 -6.76 17.46 -17.44
N ARG A 141 -6.11 17.73 -16.30
CA ARG A 141 -6.62 17.38 -14.97
C ARG A 141 -7.17 18.59 -14.24
N VAL A 142 -8.11 18.34 -13.34
CA VAL A 142 -8.57 19.37 -12.39
C VAL A 142 -7.47 19.61 -11.36
N LEU A 143 -7.12 20.90 -11.15
CA LEU A 143 -6.09 21.32 -10.22
C LEU A 143 -6.70 22.18 -9.10
N PRO A 144 -6.17 22.09 -7.87
CA PRO A 144 -5.14 21.16 -7.43
C PRO A 144 -5.56 19.70 -7.59
N LEU A 145 -4.59 18.81 -7.82
CA LEU A 145 -4.90 17.40 -7.99
C LEU A 145 -5.66 16.86 -6.75
N PRO A 146 -6.75 16.09 -6.92
CA PRO A 146 -7.45 15.51 -5.80
C PRO A 146 -6.50 14.65 -4.94
N LEU A 147 -6.75 14.63 -3.64
CA LEU A 147 -6.06 13.69 -2.75
C LEU A 147 -6.51 12.26 -3.12
N PRO A 148 -5.61 11.29 -3.13
CA PRO A 148 -6.04 9.91 -3.21
C PRO A 148 -6.96 9.62 -2.04
N VAL A 149 -8.04 8.92 -2.28
CA VAL A 149 -8.88 8.39 -1.20
C VAL A 149 -7.96 7.47 -0.38
N ILE A 150 -7.65 7.92 0.82
CA ILE A 150 -6.95 7.13 1.82
C ILE A 150 -8.08 6.45 2.55
N ASP A 151 -8.12 5.14 2.46
CA ASP A 151 -9.07 4.38 3.25
C ASP A 151 -8.73 4.63 4.73
N PRO A 152 -9.62 5.30 5.50
CA PRO A 152 -9.36 5.57 6.92
C PRO A 152 -9.15 4.28 7.73
N SER A 153 -9.60 3.16 7.22
CA SER A 153 -9.43 1.84 7.84
C SER A 153 -8.01 1.30 7.73
N SER A 154 -7.20 1.79 6.78
CA SER A 154 -5.82 1.32 6.59
C SER A 154 -4.85 1.73 7.72
N GLY A 155 -5.30 2.49 8.72
CA GLY A 155 -4.47 3.02 9.80
C GLY A 155 -4.89 2.69 11.22
N ALA A 156 -6.14 2.33 11.47
CA ALA A 156 -6.59 1.96 12.82
C ALA A 156 -6.20 0.50 13.11
N ALA A 157 -5.40 0.29 14.15
CA ALA A 157 -5.14 -1.05 14.66
C ALA A 157 -6.47 -1.78 14.92
N TYR A 158 -6.52 -3.05 14.59
CA TYR A 158 -7.69 -3.85 14.87
C TYR A 158 -7.79 -4.10 16.37
N GLU A 159 -8.92 -3.73 16.95
CA GLU A 159 -9.32 -4.11 18.30
C GLU A 159 -10.49 -5.08 18.18
N PRO A 160 -10.39 -6.29 18.76
CA PRO A 160 -11.46 -7.27 18.67
C PRO A 160 -12.70 -6.77 19.41
N PRO A 161 -13.90 -6.92 18.81
CA PRO A 161 -15.14 -6.57 19.51
C PRO A 161 -15.30 -7.42 20.77
N PRO A 162 -15.79 -6.83 21.88
CA PRO A 162 -16.12 -7.61 23.06
C PRO A 162 -17.15 -8.69 22.72
N ASP A 163 -16.99 -9.88 23.29
CA ASP A 163 -17.90 -11.03 23.15
C ASP A 163 -18.12 -11.56 21.72
N ALA A 164 -17.35 -11.09 20.74
CA ALA A 164 -17.42 -11.59 19.38
C ALA A 164 -16.86 -13.03 19.27
N PRO A 165 -17.42 -13.89 18.41
CA PRO A 165 -16.90 -15.23 18.21
C PRO A 165 -15.45 -15.18 17.70
N ARG A 166 -14.59 -16.02 18.29
CA ARG A 166 -13.19 -16.13 17.86
C ARG A 166 -13.12 -16.79 16.49
N ALA A 167 -12.40 -16.15 15.56
CA ALA A 167 -12.31 -16.62 14.18
C ALA A 167 -10.88 -16.61 13.65
N VAL A 168 -10.62 -17.50 12.70
CA VAL A 168 -9.45 -17.44 11.82
C VAL A 168 -9.88 -16.99 10.43
N LEU A 169 -9.13 -16.07 9.86
CA LEU A 169 -9.29 -15.71 8.46
C LEU A 169 -8.40 -16.59 7.60
N VAL A 170 -8.92 -17.04 6.48
CA VAL A 170 -8.21 -17.97 5.61
C VAL A 170 -8.33 -17.48 4.16
N ASP A 171 -7.18 -17.24 3.53
CA ASP A 171 -7.14 -17.06 2.08
C ASP A 171 -7.25 -18.40 1.37
N ILE A 172 -7.57 -18.37 0.07
CA ILE A 172 -7.77 -19.56 -0.74
C ILE A 172 -6.57 -19.83 -1.65
N ASP A 173 -6.31 -18.93 -2.61
CA ASP A 173 -5.28 -19.10 -3.64
C ASP A 173 -3.87 -18.96 -3.07
N GLY A 174 -3.02 -19.98 -3.27
CA GLY A 174 -1.68 -20.03 -2.68
C GLY A 174 -1.68 -20.41 -1.19
N THR A 175 -2.85 -20.47 -0.54
CA THR A 175 -3.02 -20.76 0.88
C THR A 175 -3.59 -22.18 1.07
N VAL A 176 -4.89 -22.40 0.96
CA VAL A 176 -5.49 -23.74 1.05
C VAL A 176 -5.55 -24.45 -0.30
N ALA A 177 -5.58 -23.69 -1.41
CA ALA A 177 -5.62 -24.16 -2.80
C ALA A 177 -4.36 -23.75 -3.54
N LEU A 178 -3.63 -24.71 -4.08
CA LEU A 178 -2.43 -24.52 -4.90
C LEU A 178 -2.78 -24.62 -6.38
N PHE A 179 -2.27 -23.69 -7.18
CA PHE A 179 -2.53 -23.67 -8.62
C PHE A 179 -2.05 -24.96 -9.30
N ASN A 180 -2.95 -25.64 -9.97
CA ASN A 180 -2.64 -26.81 -10.77
C ASN A 180 -2.39 -26.41 -12.24
N GLY A 181 -1.32 -25.67 -12.48
CA GLY A 181 -0.93 -25.21 -13.82
C GLY A 181 -1.86 -24.19 -14.49
N ARG A 182 -2.91 -23.71 -13.79
CA ARG A 182 -3.74 -22.59 -14.27
C ARG A 182 -3.07 -21.26 -14.00
N SER A 183 -3.41 -20.24 -14.78
CA SER A 183 -3.08 -18.85 -14.43
C SER A 183 -3.86 -18.42 -13.17
N PRO A 184 -3.27 -17.63 -12.27
CA PRO A 184 -3.98 -17.02 -11.14
C PRO A 184 -5.23 -16.22 -11.52
N TYR A 185 -5.31 -15.77 -12.77
CA TYR A 185 -6.44 -15.01 -13.32
C TYR A 185 -7.48 -15.87 -14.05
N ASP A 186 -7.24 -17.16 -14.22
CA ASP A 186 -8.18 -18.09 -14.84
C ASP A 186 -9.10 -18.66 -13.77
N MET A 187 -10.25 -18.03 -13.59
CA MET A 187 -11.27 -18.44 -12.61
C MET A 187 -12.14 -19.61 -13.08
N THR A 188 -12.04 -20.02 -14.35
CA THR A 188 -12.87 -21.12 -14.91
C THR A 188 -12.42 -22.49 -14.43
N ARG A 189 -11.17 -22.60 -13.93
CA ARG A 189 -10.54 -23.87 -13.53
C ARG A 189 -10.22 -23.95 -12.03
N VAL A 190 -10.87 -23.14 -11.19
CA VAL A 190 -10.63 -23.13 -9.73
C VAL A 190 -10.95 -24.46 -9.05
N GLY A 191 -11.87 -25.25 -9.62
CA GLY A 191 -12.20 -26.58 -9.15
C GLY A 191 -11.08 -27.62 -9.32
N GLU A 192 -10.06 -27.34 -10.15
CA GLU A 192 -8.94 -28.23 -10.43
C GLU A 192 -7.73 -27.96 -9.51
N ASP A 193 -7.78 -26.96 -8.64
CA ASP A 193 -6.67 -26.61 -7.75
C ASP A 193 -6.32 -27.74 -6.78
N THR A 194 -5.03 -27.94 -6.56
CA THR A 194 -4.54 -28.96 -5.66
C THR A 194 -4.68 -28.51 -4.20
N PRO A 195 -5.23 -29.33 -3.28
CA PRO A 195 -5.34 -28.98 -1.88
C PRO A 195 -3.96 -28.90 -1.20
N ASN A 196 -3.73 -27.81 -0.45
CA ASN A 196 -2.55 -27.66 0.41
C ASN A 196 -2.79 -28.37 1.74
N ALA A 197 -2.54 -29.68 1.76
CA ALA A 197 -2.87 -30.54 2.88
C ALA A 197 -2.33 -30.06 4.26
N PRO A 198 -1.07 -29.56 4.40
CA PRO A 198 -0.56 -29.04 5.67
C PRO A 198 -1.35 -27.83 6.19
N VAL A 199 -1.69 -26.88 5.31
CA VAL A 199 -2.45 -25.68 5.70
C VAL A 199 -3.90 -26.04 6.03
N ILE A 200 -4.53 -26.91 5.24
CA ILE A 200 -5.87 -27.43 5.51
C ILE A 200 -5.92 -28.14 6.87
N ALA A 201 -4.90 -28.94 7.20
CA ALA A 201 -4.81 -29.59 8.52
C ALA A 201 -4.74 -28.55 9.66
N ALA A 202 -3.98 -27.48 9.49
CA ALA A 202 -3.91 -26.39 10.47
C ALA A 202 -5.27 -25.67 10.62
N VAL A 203 -5.96 -25.37 9.53
CA VAL A 203 -7.29 -24.75 9.55
C VAL A 203 -8.30 -25.66 10.25
N ARG A 204 -8.28 -26.96 9.98
CA ARG A 204 -9.12 -27.96 10.66
C ARG A 204 -8.84 -28.01 12.17
N ALA A 205 -7.56 -27.95 12.58
CA ALA A 205 -7.17 -27.92 13.98
C ALA A 205 -7.67 -26.65 14.69
N MET A 206 -7.61 -25.49 14.05
CA MET A 206 -8.16 -24.25 14.58
C MET A 206 -9.69 -24.34 14.74
N HIS A 207 -10.39 -24.92 13.77
CA HIS A 207 -11.83 -25.17 13.88
C HIS A 207 -12.15 -26.13 15.04
N ALA A 208 -11.42 -27.22 15.16
CA ALA A 208 -11.58 -28.21 16.27
C ALA A 208 -11.29 -27.58 17.65
N ALA A 209 -10.44 -26.56 17.71
CA ALA A 209 -10.19 -25.78 18.93
C ALA A 209 -11.29 -24.74 19.23
N GLY A 210 -12.38 -24.70 18.45
CA GLY A 210 -13.54 -23.85 18.69
C GLY A 210 -13.47 -22.48 18.01
N HIS A 211 -12.54 -22.28 17.05
CA HIS A 211 -12.51 -21.05 16.26
C HIS A 211 -13.40 -21.17 15.02
N GLU A 212 -14.15 -20.13 14.74
CA GLU A 212 -14.89 -20.01 13.49
C GLU A 212 -13.94 -19.86 12.31
N VAL A 213 -14.25 -20.45 11.17
CA VAL A 213 -13.49 -20.28 9.93
C VAL A 213 -14.20 -19.25 9.04
N VAL A 214 -13.45 -18.27 8.54
CA VAL A 214 -13.95 -17.24 7.65
C VAL A 214 -12.99 -17.13 6.46
N PHE A 215 -13.48 -17.37 5.25
CA PHE A 215 -12.69 -17.21 4.03
C PHE A 215 -12.76 -15.77 3.51
N CYS A 216 -11.58 -15.22 3.17
CA CYS A 216 -11.43 -13.89 2.59
C CYS A 216 -10.48 -13.97 1.38
N SER A 217 -11.03 -13.98 0.18
CA SER A 217 -10.30 -14.33 -1.05
C SER A 217 -10.33 -13.22 -2.10
N GLY A 218 -9.22 -13.13 -2.84
CA GLY A 218 -9.12 -12.30 -4.05
C GLY A 218 -9.78 -12.90 -5.28
N ARG A 219 -10.31 -14.12 -5.22
CA ARG A 219 -11.10 -14.71 -6.31
C ARG A 219 -12.32 -13.86 -6.62
N SER A 220 -12.65 -13.73 -7.90
CA SER A 220 -13.89 -13.09 -8.34
C SER A 220 -15.11 -13.91 -7.92
N ASP A 221 -16.18 -13.25 -7.51
CA ASP A 221 -17.42 -13.90 -7.05
C ASP A 221 -18.22 -14.60 -8.15
N ASP A 222 -17.83 -14.44 -9.42
CA ASP A 222 -18.36 -15.22 -10.54
C ASP A 222 -17.98 -16.71 -10.48
N CYS A 223 -16.89 -17.07 -9.79
CA CYS A 223 -16.51 -18.47 -9.55
C CYS A 223 -16.91 -18.98 -8.16
N ARG A 224 -17.84 -18.32 -7.46
CA ARG A 224 -18.26 -18.64 -6.10
C ARG A 224 -18.71 -20.10 -5.96
N GLU A 225 -19.61 -20.57 -6.81
CA GLU A 225 -20.19 -21.91 -6.74
C GLU A 225 -19.10 -23.00 -6.84
N ALA A 226 -18.18 -22.86 -7.81
CA ALA A 226 -17.05 -23.77 -7.96
C ALA A 226 -16.09 -23.71 -6.75
N THR A 227 -15.91 -22.52 -6.16
CA THR A 227 -15.07 -22.35 -4.96
C THR A 227 -15.73 -23.01 -3.74
N GLU A 228 -17.02 -22.83 -3.54
CA GLU A 228 -17.77 -23.47 -2.44
C GLU A 228 -17.75 -25.01 -2.54
N ALA A 229 -17.94 -25.54 -3.76
CA ALA A 229 -17.82 -26.99 -4.01
C ALA A 229 -16.42 -27.50 -3.67
N TRP A 230 -15.37 -26.79 -4.11
CA TRP A 230 -13.98 -27.16 -3.81
C TRP A 230 -13.69 -27.12 -2.31
N LEU A 231 -14.14 -26.08 -1.59
CA LEU A 231 -13.97 -25.96 -0.14
C LEU A 231 -14.69 -27.07 0.62
N ALA A 232 -15.91 -27.42 0.19
CA ALA A 232 -16.68 -28.51 0.79
C ALA A 232 -15.98 -29.88 0.63
N GLU A 233 -15.37 -30.14 -0.52
CA GLU A 233 -14.67 -31.38 -0.81
C GLU A 233 -13.33 -31.48 -0.07
N HIS A 234 -12.50 -30.42 -0.13
CA HIS A 234 -11.11 -30.51 0.26
C HIS A 234 -10.82 -29.94 1.65
N VAL A 235 -11.48 -28.85 2.08
CA VAL A 235 -11.29 -28.30 3.42
C VAL A 235 -12.23 -28.96 4.43
N ALA A 236 -13.48 -29.19 4.05
CA ALA A 236 -14.46 -30.00 4.77
C ALA A 236 -14.65 -29.57 6.25
N VAL A 237 -14.69 -28.26 6.51
CA VAL A 237 -15.07 -27.69 7.81
C VAL A 237 -16.22 -26.69 7.61
N PRO A 238 -17.15 -26.55 8.57
CA PRO A 238 -18.10 -25.45 8.56
C PRO A 238 -17.37 -24.11 8.57
N TYR A 239 -17.87 -23.14 7.83
CA TYR A 239 -17.36 -21.77 7.85
C TYR A 239 -18.50 -20.75 7.96
N ARG A 240 -18.22 -19.57 8.53
CA ARG A 240 -19.22 -18.52 8.78
C ARG A 240 -19.38 -17.56 7.63
N GLY A 241 -18.43 -17.50 6.72
CA GLY A 241 -18.49 -16.62 5.57
C GLY A 241 -17.44 -16.94 4.52
N LEU A 242 -17.81 -16.75 3.27
CA LEU A 242 -16.92 -16.75 2.12
C LEU A 242 -17.05 -15.37 1.47
N PHE A 243 -16.07 -14.51 1.71
CA PHE A 243 -16.03 -13.16 1.17
C PHE A 243 -15.06 -13.12 0.01
N MET A 244 -15.56 -12.73 -1.15
CA MET A 244 -14.85 -12.76 -2.42
C MET A 244 -14.84 -11.38 -3.06
N ARG A 245 -13.90 -11.15 -3.97
CA ARG A 245 -13.82 -9.97 -4.80
C ARG A 245 -15.08 -9.84 -5.67
N VAL A 246 -15.65 -8.64 -5.77
CA VAL A 246 -16.75 -8.38 -6.69
C VAL A 246 -16.28 -8.49 -8.14
N THR A 247 -17.05 -9.14 -8.99
CA THR A 247 -16.78 -9.28 -10.42
C THR A 247 -16.49 -7.93 -11.07
N GLY A 248 -15.41 -7.87 -11.84
CA GLY A 248 -14.96 -6.63 -12.51
C GLY A 248 -14.04 -5.73 -11.68
N ASP A 249 -13.85 -5.97 -10.39
CA ASP A 249 -12.88 -5.23 -9.58
C ASP A 249 -11.45 -5.67 -9.88
N GLN A 250 -10.65 -4.80 -10.51
CA GLN A 250 -9.26 -5.06 -10.87
C GLN A 250 -8.25 -4.41 -9.91
N ARG A 251 -8.71 -3.90 -8.77
CA ARG A 251 -7.83 -3.31 -7.77
C ARG A 251 -6.92 -4.37 -7.14
N ARG A 252 -5.87 -3.91 -6.46
CA ARG A 252 -4.96 -4.82 -5.76
C ARG A 252 -5.69 -5.63 -4.71
N ASP A 253 -5.26 -6.86 -4.53
CA ASP A 253 -5.82 -7.82 -3.58
C ASP A 253 -5.81 -7.29 -2.15
N SER A 254 -4.72 -6.63 -1.73
CA SER A 254 -4.64 -6.00 -0.42
C SER A 254 -5.69 -4.90 -0.17
N ILE A 255 -6.14 -4.19 -1.23
CA ILE A 255 -7.20 -3.18 -1.11
C ILE A 255 -8.55 -3.86 -0.96
N VAL A 256 -8.82 -4.85 -1.80
CA VAL A 256 -10.09 -5.58 -1.79
C VAL A 256 -10.29 -6.33 -0.47
N LYS A 257 -9.27 -7.05 0.01
CA LYS A 257 -9.33 -7.78 1.28
C LYS A 257 -9.43 -6.83 2.49
N ALA A 258 -8.79 -5.65 2.44
CA ALA A 258 -8.97 -4.64 3.49
C ALA A 258 -10.42 -4.12 3.54
N GLU A 259 -11.04 -3.82 2.40
CA GLU A 259 -12.44 -3.39 2.35
C GLU A 259 -13.41 -4.50 2.84
N ILE A 260 -13.16 -5.75 2.44
CA ILE A 260 -13.92 -6.90 2.94
C ILE A 260 -13.79 -7.00 4.46
N PHE A 261 -12.57 -6.86 4.98
CA PHE A 261 -12.32 -6.90 6.42
C PHE A 261 -13.11 -5.82 7.16
N GLU A 262 -13.05 -4.58 6.71
CA GLU A 262 -13.76 -3.46 7.34
C GLU A 262 -15.27 -3.66 7.35
N LYS A 263 -15.83 -4.09 6.22
CA LYS A 263 -17.26 -4.18 6.02
C LYS A 263 -17.88 -5.43 6.66
N GLU A 264 -17.19 -6.58 6.58
CA GLU A 264 -17.80 -7.87 6.88
C GLU A 264 -17.19 -8.57 8.11
N ILE A 265 -15.99 -8.17 8.56
CA ILE A 265 -15.23 -8.96 9.53
C ILE A 265 -14.93 -8.16 10.80
N ARG A 266 -14.40 -6.94 10.70
CA ARG A 266 -13.89 -6.13 11.83
C ARG A 266 -14.84 -6.08 13.02
N SER A 267 -16.10 -5.83 12.80
CA SER A 267 -17.11 -5.65 13.85
C SER A 267 -17.85 -6.92 14.27
N ARG A 268 -17.59 -8.05 13.58
CA ARG A 268 -18.35 -9.28 13.75
C ARG A 268 -17.57 -10.42 14.42
N TYR A 269 -16.24 -10.39 14.33
CA TYR A 269 -15.40 -11.50 14.79
C TYR A 269 -14.23 -11.01 15.63
N HIS A 270 -13.83 -11.81 16.61
CA HIS A 270 -12.53 -11.69 17.26
C HIS A 270 -11.50 -12.49 16.44
N VAL A 271 -10.81 -11.83 15.53
CA VAL A 271 -9.82 -12.46 14.65
C VAL A 271 -8.57 -12.82 15.44
N VAL A 272 -8.31 -14.11 15.62
CA VAL A 272 -7.15 -14.65 16.37
C VAL A 272 -5.93 -14.87 15.47
N GLY A 273 -6.13 -14.98 14.17
CA GLY A 273 -5.04 -15.14 13.21
C GLY A 273 -5.54 -15.18 11.76
N VAL A 274 -4.62 -14.99 10.83
CA VAL A 274 -4.87 -14.98 9.39
C VAL A 274 -3.91 -15.93 8.71
N PHE A 275 -4.41 -16.81 7.84
CA PHE A 275 -3.61 -17.63 6.93
C PHE A 275 -3.61 -16.95 5.55
N ASP A 276 -2.44 -16.56 5.05
CA ASP A 276 -2.28 -15.90 3.74
C ASP A 276 -0.85 -16.13 3.23
N ASP A 277 -0.64 -16.17 1.91
CA ASP A 277 0.68 -16.37 1.32
C ASP A 277 1.25 -15.07 0.74
N ARG A 278 0.38 -14.20 0.22
CA ARG A 278 0.77 -13.08 -0.62
C ARG A 278 1.36 -11.92 0.19
N GLN A 279 2.64 -11.63 -0.02
CA GLN A 279 3.41 -10.66 0.76
C GLN A 279 2.75 -9.27 0.91
N GLN A 280 2.08 -8.76 -0.15
CA GLN A 280 1.40 -7.47 -0.07
C GLN A 280 0.16 -7.50 0.84
N VAL A 281 -0.54 -8.64 0.90
CA VAL A 281 -1.72 -8.86 1.74
C VAL A 281 -1.28 -9.13 3.19
N VAL A 282 -0.25 -9.95 3.37
CA VAL A 282 0.38 -10.19 4.69
C VAL A 282 0.83 -8.88 5.35
N ARG A 283 1.44 -7.96 4.59
CA ARG A 283 1.81 -6.62 5.09
C ARG A 283 0.60 -5.81 5.51
N MET A 284 -0.49 -5.88 4.76
CA MET A 284 -1.74 -5.20 5.07
C MET A 284 -2.34 -5.75 6.37
N TRP A 285 -2.46 -7.08 6.54
CA TRP A 285 -2.97 -7.69 7.76
C TRP A 285 -2.12 -7.35 8.98
N ARG A 286 -0.79 -7.42 8.86
CA ARG A 286 0.14 -7.03 9.93
C ARG A 286 0.05 -5.54 10.27
N GLY A 287 -0.20 -4.69 9.27
CA GLY A 287 -0.44 -3.26 9.43
C GLY A 287 -1.70 -2.96 10.26
N LEU A 288 -2.70 -3.82 10.20
CA LEU A 288 -3.90 -3.77 11.05
C LEU A 288 -3.66 -4.36 12.47
N GLY A 289 -2.47 -4.85 12.78
CA GLY A 289 -2.14 -5.47 14.06
C GLY A 289 -2.52 -6.95 14.16
N LEU A 290 -2.94 -7.59 13.06
CA LEU A 290 -3.32 -9.00 13.05
C LEU A 290 -2.09 -9.92 13.02
N THR A 291 -2.18 -11.04 13.74
CA THR A 291 -1.21 -12.15 13.65
C THR A 291 -1.41 -12.87 12.32
N VAL A 292 -0.33 -13.03 11.54
CA VAL A 292 -0.40 -13.70 10.23
C VAL A 292 0.49 -14.93 10.19
N PHE A 293 -0.10 -16.07 9.91
CA PHE A 293 0.56 -17.32 9.52
C PHE A 293 0.81 -17.26 8.02
N GLN A 294 1.97 -16.73 7.64
CA GLN A 294 2.35 -16.67 6.23
C GLN A 294 2.78 -18.06 5.76
N VAL A 295 1.98 -18.67 4.88
CA VAL A 295 2.12 -20.09 4.51
C VAL A 295 3.07 -20.33 3.34
N ALA A 296 3.41 -19.30 2.58
CA ALA A 296 4.38 -19.32 1.50
C ALA A 296 4.95 -17.91 1.23
N GLU A 297 6.04 -17.82 0.48
CA GLU A 297 6.58 -16.56 -0.03
C GLU A 297 5.90 -16.19 -1.36
N GLY A 298 4.84 -15.42 -1.28
CA GLY A 298 4.08 -14.93 -2.44
C GLY A 298 4.52 -13.53 -2.88
N ASN A 299 5.52 -13.42 -3.74
CA ASN A 299 6.02 -12.14 -4.30
C ASN A 299 5.50 -11.85 -5.72
N PHE A 300 4.27 -12.18 -6.04
CA PHE A 300 3.64 -11.97 -7.36
C PHE A 300 2.40 -11.08 -7.31
#